data_c5cacec3dabcaa3c225d99b5684057f3
#
_entry.id   c5cacec3dabcaa3c225d99b5684057f3
#
_cell.length_a   1.000
_cell.length_b   1.000
_cell.length_c   1.000
_cell.angle_alpha   90.00
_cell.angle_beta   90.00
_cell.angle_gamma   90.00
#
_symmetry.space_group_name_H-M   'P 1'
#
loop_
_entity.id
_entity.type
_entity.pdbx_description
1 polymer ?
#
loop_
_entity_poly.entity_id
_entity_poly.type
_entity_poly.pdbx_seq_one_letter_code
_entity_poly.pdbx_strand_id
1 'polypeptide(L)'
;MRIESSIVNQIDELASDLNKTRSGLISIFITGGIEELVKQLQQRELPANDITTVDDDESNIRYFLLNTNYNNTPSDHFLMLKNGEAAAFYPGWKENIERLREGDIIFLYHSGHGICGYGSAGSKLNITDHQGDKNERYSRVLNNFVSNFKPITAKTCKDITKSNFNFRITMSRLTKEQGDAIVKKIKELMTA
;
A
#
# COMPACT_ATOMS: atom_id res chain seq x y z
N MET A 1 8.22 27.97 -0.19
CA MET A 1 7.81 27.90 -1.61
C MET A 1 6.91 29.11 -1.88
N ARG A 2 7.24 29.96 -2.85
CA ARG A 2 6.37 31.07 -3.29
C ARG A 2 5.61 30.61 -4.53
N ILE A 3 4.30 30.80 -4.53
CA ILE A 3 3.45 30.59 -5.71
C ILE A 3 3.47 31.88 -6.52
N GLU A 4 3.61 31.80 -7.83
CA GLU A 4 3.58 32.95 -8.74
C GLU A 4 2.24 33.69 -8.65
N SER A 5 2.29 35.03 -8.69
CA SER A 5 1.09 35.86 -8.56
C SER A 5 0.06 35.59 -9.66
N SER A 6 0.49 35.22 -10.87
CA SER A 6 -0.37 34.80 -11.97
C SER A 6 -1.22 33.57 -11.62
N ILE A 7 -0.64 32.58 -10.98
CA ILE A 7 -1.36 31.37 -10.54
C ILE A 7 -2.33 31.67 -9.41
N VAL A 8 -1.94 32.58 -8.49
CA VAL A 8 -2.83 33.01 -7.40
C VAL A 8 -4.07 33.70 -7.97
N ASN A 9 -3.91 34.58 -8.95
CA ASN A 9 -5.03 35.28 -9.60
C ASN A 9 -5.97 34.31 -10.32
N GLN A 10 -5.43 33.32 -11.04
CA GLN A 10 -6.26 32.29 -11.69
C GLN A 10 -7.05 31.46 -10.67
N ILE A 11 -6.42 31.13 -9.53
CA ILE A 11 -7.10 30.41 -8.45
C ILE A 11 -8.24 31.25 -7.87
N ASP A 12 -8.06 32.59 -7.73
CA ASP A 12 -9.09 33.50 -7.21
C ASP A 12 -10.27 33.63 -8.17
N GLU A 13 -10.01 33.75 -9.46
CA GLU A 13 -11.05 33.78 -10.50
C GLU A 13 -11.87 32.48 -10.47
N LEU A 14 -11.21 31.32 -10.52
CA LEU A 14 -11.88 30.02 -10.46
C LEU A 14 -12.64 29.79 -9.15
N ALA A 15 -12.11 30.27 -8.04
CA ALA A 15 -12.78 30.17 -6.75
C ALA A 15 -14.08 30.97 -6.73
N SER A 16 -14.05 32.18 -7.34
CA SER A 16 -15.23 33.00 -7.51
C SER A 16 -16.28 32.33 -8.39
N ASP A 17 -15.86 31.85 -9.58
CA ASP A 17 -16.75 31.18 -10.54
C ASP A 17 -17.43 29.92 -9.97
N LEU A 18 -16.70 29.18 -9.14
CA LEU A 18 -17.19 27.94 -8.53
C LEU A 18 -17.85 28.14 -7.17
N ASN A 19 -18.00 29.39 -6.71
CA ASN A 19 -18.52 29.74 -5.38
C ASN A 19 -17.82 28.98 -4.26
N LYS A 20 -16.49 28.92 -4.31
CA LYS A 20 -15.61 28.24 -3.33
C LYS A 20 -14.63 29.25 -2.72
N THR A 21 -14.07 28.89 -1.58
CA THR A 21 -12.95 29.64 -1.01
C THR A 21 -11.64 29.27 -1.73
N ARG A 22 -10.69 30.23 -1.80
CA ARG A 22 -9.34 29.98 -2.32
C ARG A 22 -8.71 28.70 -1.72
N SER A 23 -8.76 28.56 -0.40
CA SER A 23 -8.21 27.40 0.32
C SER A 23 -8.92 26.10 -0.05
N GLY A 24 -10.24 26.14 -0.22
CA GLY A 24 -11.03 24.99 -0.66
C GLY A 24 -10.66 24.55 -2.08
N LEU A 25 -10.46 25.51 -2.98
CA LEU A 25 -10.05 25.22 -4.35
C LEU A 25 -8.61 24.67 -4.42
N ILE A 26 -7.69 25.26 -3.65
CA ILE A 26 -6.30 24.74 -3.53
C ILE A 26 -6.31 23.31 -3.01
N SER A 27 -7.12 23.00 -2.00
CA SER A 27 -7.24 21.62 -1.49
C SER A 27 -7.73 20.66 -2.56
N ILE A 28 -8.72 21.04 -3.36
CA ILE A 28 -9.22 20.22 -4.48
C ILE A 28 -8.12 19.97 -5.52
N PHE A 29 -7.36 20.99 -5.90
CA PHE A 29 -6.27 20.83 -6.87
C PHE A 29 -5.13 19.97 -6.33
N ILE A 30 -4.78 20.13 -5.04
CA ILE A 30 -3.74 19.29 -4.41
C ILE A 30 -4.20 17.84 -4.37
N THR A 31 -5.44 17.58 -3.92
CA THR A 31 -5.98 16.21 -3.83
C THR A 31 -6.09 15.58 -5.21
N GLY A 32 -6.72 16.26 -6.18
CA GLY A 32 -6.85 15.75 -7.54
C GLY A 32 -5.50 15.57 -8.24
N GLY A 33 -4.55 16.49 -8.04
CA GLY A 33 -3.20 16.36 -8.57
C GLY A 33 -2.44 15.16 -7.97
N ILE A 34 -2.61 14.91 -6.67
CA ILE A 34 -2.03 13.72 -6.01
C ILE A 34 -2.66 12.45 -6.57
N GLU A 35 -3.98 12.40 -6.71
CA GLU A 35 -4.70 11.25 -7.26
C GLU A 35 -4.26 10.96 -8.71
N GLU A 36 -4.17 11.98 -9.55
CA GLU A 36 -3.71 11.82 -10.93
C GLU A 36 -2.26 11.34 -11.01
N LEU A 37 -1.36 11.91 -10.20
CA LEU A 37 0.02 11.46 -10.14
C LEU A 37 0.12 10.00 -9.63
N VAL A 38 -0.68 9.63 -8.65
CA VAL A 38 -0.76 8.23 -8.16
C VAL A 38 -1.23 7.32 -9.26
N LYS A 39 -2.28 7.70 -10.00
CA LYS A 39 -2.79 6.94 -11.15
C LYS A 39 -1.75 6.78 -12.26
N GLN A 40 -1.03 7.86 -12.60
CA GLN A 40 0.06 7.80 -13.60
C GLN A 40 1.23 6.92 -13.14
N LEU A 41 1.58 6.94 -11.85
CA LEU A 41 2.59 6.05 -11.30
C LEU A 41 2.13 4.59 -11.33
N GLN A 42 0.87 4.32 -11.02
CA GLN A 42 0.28 2.98 -11.13
C GLN A 42 0.25 2.47 -12.56
N GLN A 43 -0.04 3.33 -13.54
CA GLN A 43 -0.01 2.97 -14.96
C GLN A 43 1.40 2.73 -15.52
N ARG A 44 2.43 3.34 -14.91
CA ARG A 44 3.86 3.11 -15.24
C ARG A 44 4.44 1.87 -14.60
N GLU A 45 3.77 1.30 -13.63
CA GLU A 45 4.16 0.02 -13.06
C GLU A 45 3.91 -1.06 -14.12
N LEU A 46 4.99 -1.49 -14.76
CA LEU A 46 4.94 -2.63 -15.67
C LEU A 46 4.30 -3.81 -14.95
N PRO A 47 3.40 -4.55 -15.63
CA PRO A 47 2.81 -5.73 -15.03
C PRO A 47 3.93 -6.65 -14.58
N ALA A 48 3.99 -6.84 -13.29
CA ALA A 48 4.58 -7.94 -12.52
C ALA A 48 5.87 -8.66 -13.01
N ASN A 49 6.57 -8.19 -14.03
CA ASN A 49 7.79 -8.83 -14.54
C ASN A 49 9.09 -8.36 -13.88
N ASP A 50 9.02 -7.35 -13.01
CA ASP A 50 10.22 -6.76 -12.37
C ASP A 50 10.37 -7.18 -10.90
N ILE A 51 10.05 -8.42 -10.60
CA ILE A 51 10.68 -9.08 -9.45
C ILE A 51 12.04 -9.55 -9.97
N THR A 52 13.05 -8.67 -9.86
CA THR A 52 14.44 -9.05 -10.07
C THR A 52 14.65 -10.40 -9.39
N THR A 53 15.12 -11.36 -10.17
CA THR A 53 15.55 -12.70 -9.74
C THR A 53 16.65 -12.57 -8.69
N VAL A 54 16.25 -12.36 -7.44
CA VAL A 54 17.08 -12.71 -6.32
C VAL A 54 16.87 -14.21 -6.15
N ASP A 55 17.95 -14.99 -6.16
CA ASP A 55 17.96 -16.44 -6.07
C ASP A 55 16.82 -16.97 -5.19
N ASP A 56 15.87 -17.65 -5.83
CA ASP A 56 14.78 -18.36 -5.18
C ASP A 56 15.32 -19.64 -4.53
N ASP A 57 16.05 -19.49 -3.44
CA ASP A 57 16.29 -20.59 -2.53
C ASP A 57 14.95 -20.93 -1.87
N GLU A 58 14.35 -22.06 -2.23
CA GLU A 58 13.03 -22.51 -1.78
C GLU A 58 12.91 -22.62 -0.25
N SER A 59 14.04 -22.61 0.46
CA SER A 59 14.13 -22.69 1.92
C SER A 59 14.00 -21.33 2.63
N ASN A 60 13.94 -20.20 1.92
CA ASN A 60 14.07 -18.87 2.50
C ASN A 60 12.71 -18.15 2.63
N ILE A 61 12.37 -17.69 3.85
CA ILE A 61 11.20 -16.84 4.11
C ILE A 61 11.32 -15.56 3.29
N ARG A 62 10.29 -15.28 2.48
CA ARG A 62 10.21 -14.06 1.67
C ARG A 62 9.36 -13.03 2.40
N TYR A 63 9.68 -11.76 2.21
CA TYR A 63 9.00 -10.64 2.83
C TYR A 63 8.39 -9.73 1.77
N PHE A 64 7.15 -9.31 2.00
CA PHE A 64 6.42 -8.43 1.10
C PHE A 64 5.75 -7.28 1.85
N LEU A 65 5.74 -6.12 1.22
CA LEU A 65 4.94 -4.97 1.64
C LEU A 65 3.74 -4.88 0.70
N LEU A 66 2.53 -4.96 1.23
CA LEU A 66 1.27 -4.90 0.49
C LEU A 66 0.49 -3.64 0.87
N ASN A 67 0.17 -2.79 -0.12
CA ASN A 67 -0.71 -1.65 0.06
C ASN A 67 -2.15 -2.13 0.21
N THR A 68 -2.86 -1.66 1.25
CA THR A 68 -4.21 -2.09 1.58
C THR A 68 -5.32 -1.37 0.82
N ASN A 69 -5.00 -0.65 -0.27
CA ASN A 69 -5.97 0.02 -1.13
C ASN A 69 -6.82 1.12 -0.45
N TYR A 70 -6.40 1.63 0.71
CA TYR A 70 -7.20 2.59 1.48
C TYR A 70 -7.60 3.84 0.69
N ASN A 71 -6.69 4.38 -0.13
CA ASN A 71 -6.96 5.60 -0.89
C ASN A 71 -8.03 5.43 -1.98
N ASN A 72 -8.17 4.21 -2.54
CA ASN A 72 -9.17 3.92 -3.56
C ASN A 72 -10.47 3.44 -2.91
N THR A 73 -10.36 2.49 -1.97
CA THR A 73 -11.52 1.86 -1.33
C THR A 73 -11.23 1.64 0.16
N PRO A 74 -11.56 2.59 1.05
CA PRO A 74 -11.33 2.43 2.49
C PRO A 74 -11.93 1.15 3.09
N SER A 75 -13.08 0.70 2.59
CA SER A 75 -13.73 -0.54 3.05
C SER A 75 -12.85 -1.77 2.84
N ASP A 76 -12.08 -1.82 1.75
CA ASP A 76 -11.17 -2.94 1.47
C ASP A 76 -10.06 -3.03 2.53
N HIS A 77 -9.47 -1.89 2.87
CA HIS A 77 -8.48 -1.80 3.94
C HIS A 77 -9.01 -2.34 5.27
N PHE A 78 -10.19 -1.86 5.70
CA PHE A 78 -10.78 -2.31 6.95
C PHE A 78 -11.13 -3.80 6.92
N LEU A 79 -11.59 -4.31 5.78
CA LEU A 79 -11.89 -5.72 5.60
C LEU A 79 -10.63 -6.59 5.71
N MET A 80 -9.54 -6.16 5.06
CA MET A 80 -8.24 -6.85 5.13
C MET A 80 -7.73 -6.93 6.58
N LEU A 81 -7.79 -5.83 7.34
CA LEU A 81 -7.37 -5.81 8.74
C LEU A 81 -8.28 -6.64 9.63
N LYS A 82 -9.61 -6.55 9.44
CA LYS A 82 -10.59 -7.30 10.22
C LYS A 82 -10.44 -8.80 10.06
N ASN A 83 -10.21 -9.24 8.82
CA ASN A 83 -10.12 -10.67 8.49
C ASN A 83 -8.70 -11.22 8.61
N GLY A 84 -7.69 -10.37 8.78
CA GLY A 84 -6.29 -10.78 8.72
C GLY A 84 -5.95 -11.36 7.34
N GLU A 85 -6.17 -10.59 6.28
CA GLU A 85 -5.99 -11.05 4.89
C GLU A 85 -5.04 -10.14 4.12
N ALA A 86 -4.25 -10.75 3.24
CA ALA A 86 -3.59 -10.08 2.14
C ALA A 86 -4.51 -10.14 0.92
N ALA A 87 -4.94 -9.00 0.39
CA ALA A 87 -5.80 -8.96 -0.79
C ALA A 87 -5.35 -7.91 -1.80
N ALA A 88 -5.60 -8.19 -3.09
CA ALA A 88 -5.44 -7.24 -4.16
C ALA A 88 -6.60 -7.36 -5.14
N PHE A 89 -6.81 -6.29 -5.90
CA PHE A 89 -7.99 -6.04 -6.71
C PHE A 89 -7.55 -5.61 -8.10
N TYR A 90 -8.44 -5.75 -9.07
CA TYR A 90 -8.29 -5.35 -10.46
C TYR A 90 -7.23 -6.14 -11.27
N PRO A 91 -7.49 -6.35 -12.56
CA PRO A 91 -6.58 -7.05 -13.47
C PRO A 91 -5.19 -6.37 -13.51
N GLY A 92 -4.16 -7.17 -13.54
CA GLY A 92 -2.76 -6.72 -13.49
C GLY A 92 -2.22 -6.52 -12.07
N TRP A 93 -3.10 -6.37 -11.06
CA TRP A 93 -2.70 -6.15 -9.66
C TRP A 93 -3.05 -7.33 -8.75
N LYS A 94 -4.25 -7.91 -8.90
CA LYS A 94 -4.73 -9.05 -8.10
C LYS A 94 -3.84 -10.27 -8.26
N GLU A 95 -3.23 -10.47 -9.41
CA GLU A 95 -2.32 -11.57 -9.71
C GLU A 95 -1.04 -11.54 -8.84
N ASN A 96 -0.72 -10.42 -8.22
CA ASN A 96 0.37 -10.37 -7.23
C ASN A 96 0.13 -11.31 -6.03
N ILE A 97 -1.13 -11.54 -5.65
CA ILE A 97 -1.48 -12.45 -4.56
C ILE A 97 -1.23 -13.92 -4.91
N GLU A 98 -1.33 -14.30 -6.18
CA GLU A 98 -1.00 -15.66 -6.65
C GLU A 98 0.46 -16.02 -6.41
N ARG A 99 1.36 -15.05 -6.51
CA ARG A 99 2.81 -15.22 -6.38
C ARG A 99 3.26 -15.47 -4.94
N LEU A 100 2.40 -15.19 -3.97
CA LEU A 100 2.68 -15.47 -2.58
C LEU A 100 2.70 -16.98 -2.35
N ARG A 101 3.69 -17.45 -1.60
CA ARG A 101 3.79 -18.85 -1.15
C ARG A 101 3.35 -18.94 0.32
N GLU A 102 2.94 -20.10 0.74
CA GLU A 102 2.68 -20.36 2.15
C GLU A 102 3.92 -20.03 2.99
N GLY A 103 3.71 -19.29 4.08
CA GLY A 103 4.79 -18.86 4.97
C GLY A 103 5.46 -17.54 4.61
N ASP A 104 5.21 -16.95 3.42
CA ASP A 104 5.68 -15.60 3.10
C ASP A 104 5.17 -14.58 4.11
N ILE A 105 6.02 -13.70 4.58
CA ILE A 105 5.63 -12.66 5.54
C ILE A 105 5.13 -11.43 4.79
N ILE A 106 3.91 -11.01 5.10
CA ILE A 106 3.24 -9.89 4.45
C ILE A 106 3.03 -8.77 5.47
N PHE A 107 3.53 -7.58 5.17
CA PHE A 107 3.26 -6.35 5.91
C PHE A 107 2.13 -5.58 5.22
N LEU A 108 1.05 -5.29 5.92
CA LEU A 108 -0.07 -4.49 5.42
C LEU A 108 0.22 -3.01 5.64
N TYR A 109 0.28 -2.24 4.56
CA TYR A 109 0.60 -0.82 4.57
C TYR A 109 -0.64 0.03 4.30
N HIS A 110 -0.99 0.88 5.24
CA HIS A 110 -2.02 1.91 5.11
C HIS A 110 -1.39 3.21 4.61
N SER A 111 -1.77 3.64 3.41
CA SER A 111 -1.25 4.87 2.80
C SER A 111 -1.42 6.08 3.71
N GLY A 112 -0.33 6.81 3.93
CA GLY A 112 -0.30 7.97 4.82
C GLY A 112 -0.17 7.67 6.32
N HIS A 113 -0.37 6.42 6.77
CA HIS A 113 -0.28 6.03 8.18
C HIS A 113 0.91 5.13 8.47
N GLY A 114 1.15 4.12 7.62
CA GLY A 114 2.26 3.20 7.81
C GLY A 114 1.88 1.74 7.81
N ILE A 115 2.82 0.87 8.19
CA ILE A 115 2.56 -0.56 8.37
C ILE A 115 1.68 -0.72 9.61
N CYS A 116 0.50 -1.32 9.41
CA CYS A 116 -0.56 -1.45 10.43
C CYS A 116 -0.95 -2.89 10.75
N GLY A 117 -0.35 -3.86 10.09
CA GLY A 117 -0.55 -5.28 10.35
C GLY A 117 0.48 -6.13 9.64
N TYR A 118 0.66 -7.37 10.10
CA TYR A 118 1.47 -8.35 9.40
C TYR A 118 1.08 -9.77 9.80
N GLY A 119 1.44 -10.73 8.95
CA GLY A 119 1.27 -12.16 9.21
C GLY A 119 1.94 -12.98 8.13
N SER A 120 1.86 -14.30 8.23
CA SER A 120 2.38 -15.21 7.21
C SER A 120 1.28 -15.68 6.28
N ALA A 121 1.52 -15.65 4.97
CA ALA A 121 0.55 -16.07 3.97
C ALA A 121 0.15 -17.54 4.15
N GLY A 122 -1.15 -17.81 4.14
CA GLY A 122 -1.69 -19.16 4.09
C GLY A 122 -1.56 -19.79 2.70
N SER A 123 -1.74 -21.10 2.63
CA SER A 123 -1.60 -21.86 1.38
C SER A 123 -2.70 -21.56 0.36
N LYS A 124 -3.92 -21.27 0.83
CA LYS A 124 -5.11 -21.16 -0.04
C LYS A 124 -5.25 -19.78 -0.65
N LEU A 125 -5.31 -19.72 -1.98
CA LEU A 125 -5.77 -18.55 -2.73
C LEU A 125 -7.31 -18.54 -2.74
N ASN A 126 -7.91 -17.45 -2.31
CA ASN A 126 -9.35 -17.21 -2.42
C ASN A 126 -9.61 -16.21 -3.55
N ILE A 127 -10.51 -16.55 -4.46
CA ILE A 127 -10.94 -15.70 -5.56
C ILE A 127 -12.42 -15.40 -5.35
N THR A 128 -12.77 -14.13 -5.27
CA THR A 128 -14.14 -13.68 -5.02
C THR A 128 -14.51 -12.50 -5.92
N ASP A 129 -15.79 -12.24 -6.05
CA ASP A 129 -16.30 -11.06 -6.70
C ASP A 129 -16.01 -9.82 -5.85
N HIS A 130 -15.88 -8.65 -6.49
CA HIS A 130 -15.63 -7.38 -5.84
C HIS A 130 -16.38 -6.27 -6.57
N GLN A 131 -17.18 -5.49 -5.84
CA GLN A 131 -17.98 -4.36 -6.34
C GLN A 131 -18.86 -4.69 -7.57
N GLY A 132 -19.29 -5.94 -7.72
CA GLY A 132 -20.10 -6.39 -8.85
C GLY A 132 -19.32 -7.08 -9.97
N ASP A 133 -18.01 -6.96 -9.97
CA ASP A 133 -17.13 -7.60 -10.95
C ASP A 133 -16.72 -8.99 -10.49
N LYS A 134 -16.85 -9.97 -11.41
CA LYS A 134 -16.55 -11.37 -11.12
C LYS A 134 -15.05 -11.62 -10.99
N ASN A 135 -14.68 -12.41 -9.97
CA ASN A 135 -13.30 -12.83 -9.73
C ASN A 135 -12.31 -11.65 -9.63
N GLU A 136 -12.77 -10.50 -9.12
CA GLU A 136 -11.98 -9.27 -9.12
C GLU A 136 -11.11 -9.11 -7.85
N ARG A 137 -11.36 -9.91 -6.82
CA ARG A 137 -10.60 -9.90 -5.58
C ARG A 137 -9.87 -11.23 -5.38
N TYR A 138 -8.55 -11.17 -5.30
CA TYR A 138 -7.69 -12.30 -4.91
C TYR A 138 -7.19 -12.07 -3.49
N SER A 139 -7.28 -13.08 -2.63
CA SER A 139 -6.83 -12.95 -1.24
C SER A 139 -6.26 -14.24 -0.67
N ARG A 140 -5.39 -14.08 0.34
CA ARG A 140 -4.91 -15.16 1.21
C ARG A 140 -5.08 -14.74 2.67
N VAL A 141 -5.52 -15.68 3.50
CA VAL A 141 -5.54 -15.48 4.95
C VAL A 141 -4.10 -15.38 5.46
N LEU A 142 -3.87 -14.50 6.41
CA LEU A 142 -2.60 -14.35 7.10
C LEU A 142 -2.62 -15.11 8.41
N ASN A 143 -1.83 -16.16 8.51
CA ASN A 143 -1.62 -16.91 9.75
C ASN A 143 -0.83 -16.04 10.75
N ASN A 144 -1.11 -16.20 12.04
CA ASN A 144 -0.49 -15.43 13.12
C ASN A 144 -0.57 -13.90 12.88
N PHE A 145 -1.71 -13.46 12.35
CA PHE A 145 -1.94 -12.06 12.03
C PHE A 145 -1.91 -11.18 13.28
N VAL A 146 -1.17 -10.09 13.20
CA VAL A 146 -1.01 -9.09 14.27
C VAL A 146 -1.25 -7.69 13.70
N SER A 147 -2.11 -6.91 14.38
CA SER A 147 -2.41 -5.50 14.03
C SER A 147 -2.54 -4.58 15.25
N ASN A 148 -2.31 -5.11 16.45
CA ASN A 148 -2.44 -4.37 17.73
C ASN A 148 -1.15 -3.65 18.14
N PHE A 149 -0.52 -2.95 17.21
CA PHE A 149 0.67 -2.13 17.47
C PHE A 149 0.53 -0.75 16.83
N LYS A 150 1.31 0.22 17.32
CA LYS A 150 1.37 1.56 16.72
C LYS A 150 1.95 1.46 15.30
N PRO A 151 1.27 2.00 14.26
CA PRO A 151 1.74 1.89 12.89
C PRO A 151 3.18 2.39 12.70
N ILE A 152 3.96 1.63 11.94
CA ILE A 152 5.33 2.02 11.55
C ILE A 152 5.23 2.95 10.34
N THR A 153 5.46 4.25 10.56
CA THR A 153 5.37 5.24 9.49
C THR A 153 6.38 4.99 8.36
N ALA A 154 6.10 5.52 7.17
CA ALA A 154 7.03 5.45 6.04
C ALA A 154 8.44 5.97 6.41
N LYS A 155 8.51 7.06 7.18
CA LYS A 155 9.77 7.62 7.67
C LYS A 155 10.50 6.62 8.57
N THR A 156 9.83 6.08 9.58
CA THR A 156 10.43 5.08 10.48
C THR A 156 10.87 3.84 9.70
N CYS A 157 10.07 3.37 8.73
CA CYS A 157 10.41 2.25 7.88
C CYS A 157 11.71 2.50 7.12
N LYS A 158 11.87 3.68 6.49
CA LYS A 158 13.12 4.09 5.82
C LYS A 158 14.31 4.14 6.78
N ASP A 159 14.10 4.67 7.99
CA ASP A 159 15.16 4.83 8.99
C ASP A 159 15.71 3.47 9.46
N ILE A 160 14.83 2.48 9.72
CA ILE A 160 15.24 1.15 10.20
C ILE A 160 15.80 0.25 9.10
N THR A 161 15.28 0.37 7.87
CA THR A 161 15.71 -0.48 6.75
C THR A 161 16.82 0.13 5.89
N LYS A 162 17.12 1.43 6.10
CA LYS A 162 18.06 2.23 5.27
C LYS A 162 17.73 2.24 3.79
N SER A 163 16.46 2.05 3.44
CA SER A 163 15.97 1.92 2.06
C SER A 163 14.81 2.83 1.76
N ASN A 164 14.70 3.23 0.50
CA ASN A 164 13.54 3.95 -0.02
C ASN A 164 12.60 2.94 -0.66
N PHE A 165 11.40 2.77 -0.06
CA PHE A 165 10.35 1.94 -0.64
C PHE A 165 9.40 2.78 -1.47
N ASN A 166 8.88 2.18 -2.53
CA ASN A 166 7.71 2.72 -3.21
C ASN A 166 6.44 2.21 -2.49
N PHE A 167 5.95 2.98 -1.53
CA PHE A 167 4.75 2.65 -0.75
C PHE A 167 3.44 2.77 -1.55
N ARG A 168 3.50 3.18 -2.82
CA ARG A 168 2.30 3.42 -3.65
C ARG A 168 1.96 2.25 -4.55
N ILE A 169 2.91 1.33 -4.78
CA ILE A 169 2.65 0.13 -5.56
C ILE A 169 1.83 -0.87 -4.75
N THR A 170 1.12 -1.76 -5.45
CA THR A 170 0.27 -2.75 -4.81
C THR A 170 1.06 -3.67 -3.90
N MET A 171 2.18 -4.22 -4.38
CA MET A 171 3.02 -5.13 -3.61
C MET A 171 4.50 -4.99 -4.00
N SER A 172 5.38 -4.88 -3.00
CA SER A 172 6.84 -4.87 -3.16
C SER A 172 7.47 -6.04 -2.43
N ARG A 173 8.45 -6.69 -3.03
CA ARG A 173 9.33 -7.64 -2.33
C ARG A 173 10.36 -6.87 -1.51
N LEU A 174 10.63 -7.34 -0.31
CA LEU A 174 11.65 -6.81 0.58
C LEU A 174 12.83 -7.80 0.66
N THR A 175 14.02 -7.29 0.94
CA THR A 175 15.13 -8.17 1.29
C THR A 175 14.91 -8.80 2.67
N LYS A 176 15.62 -9.86 2.98
CA LYS A 176 15.53 -10.52 4.27
C LYS A 176 15.86 -9.56 5.41
N GLU A 177 16.92 -8.77 5.26
CA GLU A 177 17.37 -7.79 6.26
C GLU A 177 16.30 -6.72 6.51
N GLN A 178 15.64 -6.24 5.45
CA GLN A 178 14.55 -5.26 5.56
C GLN A 178 13.35 -5.85 6.30
N GLY A 179 12.95 -7.07 5.93
CA GLY A 179 11.85 -7.78 6.58
C GLY A 179 12.12 -8.05 8.06
N ASP A 180 13.30 -8.57 8.39
CA ASP A 180 13.72 -8.84 9.76
C ASP A 180 13.75 -7.56 10.62
N ALA A 181 14.25 -6.44 10.07
CA ALA A 181 14.27 -5.15 10.75
C ALA A 181 12.84 -4.65 11.07
N ILE A 182 11.89 -4.80 10.14
CA ILE A 182 10.49 -4.42 10.36
C ILE A 182 9.85 -5.32 11.42
N VAL A 183 10.03 -6.64 11.34
CA VAL A 183 9.50 -7.59 12.36
C VAL A 183 10.06 -7.27 13.74
N LYS A 184 11.37 -7.01 13.85
CA LYS A 184 11.99 -6.60 15.11
C LYS A 184 11.33 -5.35 15.68
N LYS A 185 11.12 -4.32 14.83
CA LYS A 185 10.47 -3.09 15.26
C LYS A 185 9.02 -3.30 15.73
N ILE A 186 8.24 -4.14 15.05
CA ILE A 186 6.88 -4.48 15.49
C ILE A 186 6.91 -5.14 16.88
N LYS A 187 7.80 -6.11 17.10
CA LYS A 187 7.94 -6.78 18.40
C LYS A 187 8.27 -5.79 19.53
N GLU A 188 9.17 -4.84 19.28
CA GLU A 188 9.49 -3.76 20.24
C GLU A 188 8.24 -2.92 20.57
N LEU A 189 7.42 -2.59 19.57
CA LEU A 189 6.20 -1.78 19.78
C LEU A 189 5.08 -2.54 20.50
N MET A 190 5.09 -3.87 20.46
CA MET A 190 4.12 -4.72 21.18
C MET A 190 4.50 -4.93 22.64
N THR A 191 5.76 -4.74 23.00
CA THR A 191 6.28 -4.93 24.38
C THR A 191 6.42 -3.61 25.16
N ALA A 192 6.24 -2.47 24.51
CA ALA A 192 6.29 -1.13 25.09
C ALA A 192 4.93 -0.66 25.59
#